data_ed865ee093f2530945065fd84c722648
#
_entry.id   ed865ee093f2530945065fd84c722648
#
_cell.length_a   1.000
_cell.length_b   1.000
_cell.length_c   1.000
_cell.angle_alpha   90.00
_cell.angle_beta   90.00
_cell.angle_gamma   90.00
#
_symmetry.space_group_name_H-M   'P 1'
#
loop_
_entity.id
_entity.type
_entity.pdbx_description
1 polymer ?
#
loop_
_entity_poly.entity_id
_entity_poly.type
_entity_poly.pdbx_seq_one_letter_code
_entity_poly.pdbx_strand_id
1 'polypeptide(L)'
;MDDKPWQLRIIRKSLKKKEKLKYLTAGLHPGPATVALDLGCAQGMLSYFLRRRGGFWVGADQDFTNLLTTRDLVGADLVQVEAVALPFGSQAFDLVVLPDYLEHVSDDEGLLAELNRILKPGGEIIVVVPQTGKFHFLHRLKAALGMKLEFYGHKREGYSFEALTGKLSRAGFQPSAHKTYAKFFSEFFEFILNFFYIKLFGGESTESLRDGHIRPTTAGEFSSRRGAFNLYSLVYPFVWLASQFDRLLFFQEGNSLIVWARRR
;
A
#
# COMPACT_ATOMS: atom_id res chain seq x y z
N MET A 1 -7.85 -27.18 9.02
CA MET A 1 -7.73 -25.74 9.37
C MET A 1 -6.86 -25.08 8.33
N ASP A 2 -7.19 -23.89 7.84
CA ASP A 2 -6.36 -23.20 6.83
C ASP A 2 -5.08 -22.71 7.52
N ASP A 3 -3.99 -23.43 7.32
CA ASP A 3 -2.68 -23.25 8.00
C ASP A 3 -1.89 -22.06 7.42
N LYS A 4 -2.57 -21.21 6.63
CA LYS A 4 -1.95 -20.06 5.97
C LYS A 4 -1.77 -18.90 6.94
N PRO A 5 -0.65 -18.19 6.85
CA PRO A 5 -0.43 -16.96 7.60
C PRO A 5 -1.61 -16.01 7.49
N TRP A 6 -1.98 -15.38 8.60
CA TRP A 6 -3.16 -14.50 8.70
C TRP A 6 -3.10 -13.33 7.71
N GLN A 7 -1.91 -12.82 7.41
CA GLN A 7 -1.69 -11.76 6.42
C GLN A 7 -2.20 -12.18 5.04
N LEU A 8 -1.93 -13.44 4.63
CA LEU A 8 -2.36 -13.98 3.34
C LEU A 8 -3.87 -14.27 3.31
N ARG A 9 -4.48 -14.47 4.47
CA ARG A 9 -5.95 -14.61 4.58
C ARG A 9 -6.63 -13.26 4.36
N ILE A 10 -6.09 -12.18 4.94
CA ILE A 10 -6.61 -10.81 4.77
C ILE A 10 -6.54 -10.37 3.31
N ILE A 11 -5.40 -10.51 2.64
CA ILE A 11 -5.27 -10.04 1.25
C ILE A 11 -6.23 -10.74 0.29
N ARG A 12 -6.55 -12.01 0.55
CA ARG A 12 -7.51 -12.78 -0.25
C ARG A 12 -8.94 -12.25 -0.15
N LYS A 13 -9.26 -11.55 0.91
CA LYS A 13 -10.60 -11.04 1.22
C LYS A 13 -10.71 -9.51 1.18
N SER A 14 -9.67 -8.80 0.74
CA SER A 14 -9.71 -7.35 0.51
C SER A 14 -9.74 -7.07 -1.00
N LEU A 15 -10.74 -6.32 -1.46
CA LEU A 15 -10.88 -5.92 -2.85
C LEU A 15 -9.68 -5.05 -3.26
N LYS A 16 -9.42 -4.00 -2.50
CA LYS A 16 -8.36 -3.02 -2.77
C LYS A 16 -6.96 -3.63 -2.75
N LYS A 17 -6.67 -4.49 -1.75
CA LYS A 17 -5.36 -5.17 -1.66
C LYS A 17 -5.15 -6.15 -2.82
N LYS A 18 -6.20 -6.84 -3.27
CA LYS A 18 -6.12 -7.72 -4.45
C LYS A 18 -5.88 -6.95 -5.74
N GLU A 19 -6.56 -5.84 -5.94
CA GLU A 19 -6.32 -4.97 -7.10
C GLU A 19 -4.92 -4.38 -7.08
N LYS A 20 -4.47 -3.86 -5.92
CA LYS A 20 -3.10 -3.39 -5.72
C LYS A 20 -2.10 -4.46 -6.11
N LEU A 21 -2.22 -5.66 -5.54
CA LEU A 21 -1.34 -6.77 -5.85
C LEU A 21 -1.36 -7.10 -7.34
N LYS A 22 -2.54 -7.19 -7.95
CA LYS A 22 -2.69 -7.46 -9.39
C LYS A 22 -1.91 -6.46 -10.23
N TYR A 23 -2.05 -5.16 -9.96
CA TYR A 23 -1.39 -4.13 -10.77
C TYR A 23 0.10 -4.00 -10.46
N LEU A 24 0.52 -4.15 -9.20
CA LEU A 24 1.94 -4.18 -8.84
C LEU A 24 2.69 -5.34 -9.49
N THR A 25 2.03 -6.49 -9.60
CA THR A 25 2.68 -7.70 -10.14
C THR A 25 2.45 -7.90 -11.63
N ALA A 26 1.53 -7.14 -12.25
CA ALA A 26 1.31 -7.19 -13.69
C ALA A 26 2.53 -6.62 -14.44
N GLY A 27 3.17 -7.44 -15.23
CA GLY A 27 4.38 -7.02 -15.96
C GLY A 27 5.67 -6.97 -15.12
N LEU A 28 5.59 -7.31 -13.82
CA LEU A 28 6.77 -7.39 -12.96
C LEU A 28 7.45 -8.75 -13.13
N HIS A 29 8.58 -8.78 -13.83
CA HIS A 29 9.37 -9.97 -14.11
C HIS A 29 10.86 -9.71 -13.82
N PRO A 30 11.24 -9.49 -12.54
CA PRO A 30 12.64 -9.27 -12.20
C PRO A 30 13.45 -10.54 -12.52
N GLY A 31 14.55 -10.34 -13.26
CA GLY A 31 15.49 -11.40 -13.55
C GLY A 31 16.26 -11.85 -12.29
N PRO A 32 16.99 -12.98 -12.35
CA PRO A 32 17.73 -13.50 -11.19
C PRO A 32 18.75 -12.51 -10.61
N ALA A 33 19.31 -11.64 -11.43
CA ALA A 33 20.29 -10.63 -11.02
C ALA A 33 19.67 -9.31 -10.55
N THR A 34 18.34 -9.15 -10.63
CA THR A 34 17.65 -7.91 -10.22
C THR A 34 17.72 -7.78 -8.70
N VAL A 35 18.21 -6.65 -8.22
CA VAL A 35 18.17 -6.26 -6.80
C VAL A 35 17.02 -5.26 -6.62
N ALA A 36 16.05 -5.60 -5.79
CA ALA A 36 14.82 -4.84 -5.62
C ALA A 36 14.59 -4.43 -4.16
N LEU A 37 14.00 -3.27 -3.94
CA LEU A 37 13.58 -2.74 -2.66
C LEU A 37 12.06 -2.64 -2.57
N ASP A 38 11.49 -3.20 -1.50
CA ASP A 38 10.10 -2.99 -1.07
C ASP A 38 10.12 -2.03 0.12
N LEU A 39 9.90 -0.73 -0.13
CA LEU A 39 9.97 0.32 0.89
C LEU A 39 8.58 0.62 1.44
N GLY A 40 8.43 0.50 2.76
CA GLY A 40 7.15 0.46 3.45
C GLY A 40 6.53 -0.94 3.38
N CYS A 41 7.35 -1.97 3.64
CA CYS A 41 6.93 -3.37 3.52
C CYS A 41 5.84 -3.76 4.54
N ALA A 42 5.61 -2.94 5.56
CA ALA A 42 4.61 -3.14 6.62
C ALA A 42 4.69 -4.57 7.19
N GLN A 43 3.61 -5.31 7.15
CA GLN A 43 3.52 -6.70 7.66
C GLN A 43 3.86 -7.78 6.62
N GLY A 44 4.51 -7.41 5.51
CA GLY A 44 5.04 -8.33 4.52
C GLY A 44 4.02 -8.92 3.55
N MET A 45 2.75 -8.49 3.59
CA MET A 45 1.73 -9.05 2.70
C MET A 45 2.08 -8.92 1.21
N LEU A 46 2.53 -7.73 0.79
CA LEU A 46 2.94 -7.48 -0.60
C LEU A 46 4.32 -8.09 -0.85
N SER A 47 5.27 -7.93 0.09
CA SER A 47 6.62 -8.51 0.03
C SER A 47 6.58 -10.00 -0.29
N TYR A 48 5.66 -10.75 0.32
CA TYR A 48 5.50 -12.18 0.06
C TYR A 48 5.24 -12.49 -1.42
N PHE A 49 4.40 -11.70 -2.08
CA PHE A 49 4.07 -11.89 -3.48
C PHE A 49 5.11 -11.30 -4.43
N LEU A 50 5.73 -10.16 -4.06
CA LEU A 50 6.79 -9.53 -4.84
C LEU A 50 8.01 -10.44 -4.94
N ARG A 51 8.49 -10.98 -3.82
CA ARG A 51 9.62 -11.93 -3.76
C ARG A 51 9.41 -13.18 -4.62
N ARG A 52 8.17 -13.63 -4.77
CA ARG A 52 7.83 -14.79 -5.63
C ARG A 52 7.87 -14.49 -7.13
N ARG A 53 8.07 -13.25 -7.53
CA ARG A 53 8.24 -12.87 -8.94
C ARG A 53 9.66 -13.04 -9.44
N GLY A 54 10.63 -13.32 -8.56
CA GLY A 54 12.04 -13.45 -8.87
C GLY A 54 12.85 -12.26 -8.35
N GLY A 55 14.15 -12.26 -8.62
CA GLY A 55 15.08 -11.25 -8.11
C GLY A 55 15.42 -11.40 -6.63
N PHE A 56 16.36 -10.60 -6.18
CA PHE A 56 16.72 -10.46 -4.76
C PHE A 56 16.01 -9.23 -4.18
N TRP A 57 15.25 -9.41 -3.10
CA TRP A 57 14.42 -8.37 -2.50
C TRP A 57 14.88 -8.01 -1.10
N VAL A 58 15.09 -6.72 -0.87
CA VAL A 58 15.22 -6.14 0.46
C VAL A 58 13.87 -5.53 0.85
N GLY A 59 13.36 -5.84 2.03
CA GLY A 59 12.19 -5.17 2.62
C GLY A 59 12.65 -4.10 3.60
N ALA A 60 12.05 -2.93 3.55
CA ALA A 60 12.39 -1.84 4.46
C ALA A 60 11.13 -1.20 5.06
N ASP A 61 11.18 -0.87 6.34
CA ASP A 61 10.10 -0.18 7.06
C ASP A 61 10.69 0.65 8.21
N GLN A 62 9.98 1.70 8.63
CA GLN A 62 10.40 2.49 9.79
C GLN A 62 10.04 1.81 11.11
N ASP A 63 8.99 0.98 11.13
CA ASP A 63 8.51 0.28 12.33
C ASP A 63 9.16 -1.09 12.46
N PHE A 64 9.97 -1.25 13.51
CA PHE A 64 10.64 -2.52 13.81
C PHE A 64 9.64 -3.66 14.05
N THR A 65 8.47 -3.38 14.62
CA THR A 65 7.43 -4.40 14.84
C THR A 65 6.88 -4.94 13.53
N ASN A 66 6.74 -4.07 12.52
CA ASN A 66 6.40 -4.47 11.16
C ASN A 66 7.44 -5.42 10.58
N LEU A 67 8.73 -5.09 10.74
CA LEU A 67 9.82 -5.94 10.24
C LEU A 67 9.85 -7.32 10.89
N LEU A 68 9.62 -7.40 12.21
CA LEU A 68 9.50 -8.68 12.91
C LEU A 68 8.36 -9.53 12.32
N THR A 69 7.19 -8.93 12.13
CA THR A 69 6.02 -9.61 11.55
C THR A 69 6.28 -10.01 10.09
N THR A 70 6.98 -9.17 9.33
CA THR A 70 7.36 -9.45 7.95
C THR A 70 8.35 -10.60 7.88
N ARG A 71 9.32 -10.66 8.80
CA ARG A 71 10.31 -11.74 8.88
C ARG A 71 9.65 -13.12 9.00
N ASP A 72 8.60 -13.24 9.79
CA ASP A 72 7.87 -14.50 9.96
C ASP A 72 7.23 -14.98 8.64
N LEU A 73 6.96 -14.06 7.70
CA LEU A 73 6.32 -14.36 6.44
C LEU A 73 7.31 -14.54 5.27
N VAL A 74 8.38 -13.76 5.23
CA VAL A 74 9.31 -13.70 4.08
C VAL A 74 10.75 -14.08 4.41
N GLY A 75 11.08 -14.29 5.68
CA GLY A 75 12.45 -14.64 6.14
C GLY A 75 13.33 -13.41 6.34
N ALA A 76 14.54 -13.44 5.78
CA ALA A 76 15.58 -12.43 5.97
C ALA A 76 15.47 -11.22 5.00
N ASP A 77 16.56 -10.44 4.94
CA ASP A 77 16.74 -9.27 4.07
C ASP A 77 15.74 -8.14 4.38
N LEU A 78 15.68 -7.78 5.67
CA LEU A 78 14.84 -6.72 6.20
C LEU A 78 15.71 -5.67 6.90
N VAL A 79 15.42 -4.39 6.66
CA VAL A 79 16.18 -3.25 7.19
C VAL A 79 15.24 -2.21 7.77
N GLN A 80 15.52 -1.75 9.00
CA GLN A 80 14.84 -0.59 9.54
C GLN A 80 15.42 0.68 8.94
N VAL A 81 14.55 1.58 8.46
CA VAL A 81 14.97 2.79 7.74
C VAL A 81 14.21 4.03 8.20
N GLU A 82 14.84 5.18 8.04
CA GLU A 82 14.17 6.48 8.06
C GLU A 82 13.98 6.98 6.62
N ALA A 83 12.82 7.61 6.36
CA ALA A 83 12.39 7.91 4.99
C ALA A 83 13.39 8.75 4.17
N VAL A 84 14.05 9.73 4.80
CA VAL A 84 14.94 10.67 4.11
C VAL A 84 16.44 10.36 4.32
N ALA A 85 16.76 9.21 4.92
CA ALA A 85 18.13 8.77 5.18
C ALA A 85 18.23 7.25 5.00
N LEU A 86 18.12 6.80 3.76
CA LEU A 86 18.15 5.37 3.45
C LEU A 86 19.58 4.81 3.58
N PRO A 87 19.81 3.75 4.38
CA PRO A 87 21.17 3.22 4.66
C PRO A 87 21.70 2.36 3.51
N PHE A 88 21.43 2.76 2.30
CA PHE A 88 21.86 2.04 1.10
C PHE A 88 22.87 2.87 0.30
N GLY A 89 23.81 2.18 -0.33
CA GLY A 89 24.75 2.80 -1.27
C GLY A 89 24.05 3.38 -2.49
N SER A 90 24.69 4.34 -3.16
CA SER A 90 24.19 4.87 -4.43
C SER A 90 24.15 3.75 -5.46
N GLN A 91 23.11 3.75 -6.32
CA GLN A 91 22.95 2.81 -7.43
C GLN A 91 22.97 1.33 -6.99
N ALA A 92 22.38 1.04 -5.81
CA ALA A 92 22.31 -0.31 -5.27
C ALA A 92 21.16 -1.15 -5.86
N PHE A 93 20.08 -0.51 -6.32
CA PHE A 93 18.86 -1.20 -6.72
C PHE A 93 18.54 -1.02 -8.20
N ASP A 94 18.00 -2.07 -8.81
CA ASP A 94 17.45 -2.05 -10.16
C ASP A 94 15.97 -1.65 -10.15
N LEU A 95 15.27 -1.95 -9.04
CA LEU A 95 13.83 -1.73 -8.87
C LEU A 95 13.52 -1.27 -7.46
N VAL A 96 12.65 -0.28 -7.31
CA VAL A 96 12.05 0.12 -6.04
C VAL A 96 10.54 0.09 -6.16
N VAL A 97 9.87 -0.56 -5.20
CA VAL A 97 8.40 -0.54 -5.05
C VAL A 97 8.06 0.20 -3.78
N LEU A 98 7.19 1.21 -3.89
CA LEU A 98 6.79 2.11 -2.81
C LEU A 98 5.26 2.07 -2.65
N PRO A 99 4.70 1.08 -1.92
CA PRO A 99 3.26 0.91 -1.81
C PRO A 99 2.68 1.62 -0.59
N ASP A 100 1.86 2.67 -0.79
CA ASP A 100 1.20 3.44 0.27
C ASP A 100 2.19 3.91 1.35
N TYR A 101 3.29 4.51 0.95
CA TYR A 101 4.32 5.00 1.87
C TYR A 101 4.56 6.51 1.73
N LEU A 102 4.54 7.03 0.50
CA LEU A 102 4.90 8.42 0.20
C LEU A 102 3.99 9.44 0.89
N GLU A 103 2.70 9.12 1.07
CA GLU A 103 1.71 9.96 1.76
C GLU A 103 1.97 10.09 3.26
N HIS A 104 2.74 9.19 3.85
CA HIS A 104 3.11 9.21 5.26
C HIS A 104 4.37 10.04 5.54
N VAL A 105 5.15 10.36 4.52
CA VAL A 105 6.43 11.06 4.66
C VAL A 105 6.22 12.57 4.55
N SER A 106 6.70 13.31 5.55
CA SER A 106 6.58 14.78 5.55
C SER A 106 7.39 15.42 4.44
N ASP A 107 8.65 15.00 4.27
CA ASP A 107 9.56 15.42 3.19
C ASP A 107 9.56 14.37 2.06
N ASP A 108 8.51 14.41 1.24
CA ASP A 108 8.37 13.50 0.12
C ASP A 108 9.36 13.81 -1.03
N GLU A 109 9.79 15.06 -1.16
CA GLU A 109 10.80 15.43 -2.17
C GLU A 109 12.19 14.95 -1.77
N GLY A 110 12.55 15.04 -0.49
CA GLY A 110 13.77 14.45 0.05
C GLY A 110 13.80 12.94 -0.12
N LEU A 111 12.68 12.24 0.17
CA LEU A 111 12.58 10.80 -0.07
C LEU A 111 12.76 10.48 -1.57
N LEU A 112 12.12 11.19 -2.47
CA LEU A 112 12.27 10.94 -3.92
C LEU A 112 13.70 11.18 -4.40
N ALA A 113 14.42 12.15 -3.83
CA ALA A 113 15.85 12.37 -4.11
C ALA A 113 16.70 11.19 -3.62
N GLU A 114 16.44 10.66 -2.41
CA GLU A 114 17.10 9.47 -1.90
C GLU A 114 16.82 8.24 -2.77
N LEU A 115 15.58 8.05 -3.21
CA LEU A 115 15.21 6.96 -4.11
C LEU A 115 15.92 7.08 -5.46
N ASN A 116 16.08 8.29 -5.97
CA ASN A 116 16.89 8.52 -7.16
C ASN A 116 18.36 8.15 -6.92
N ARG A 117 18.93 8.50 -5.76
CA ARG A 117 20.33 8.19 -5.42
C ARG A 117 20.58 6.68 -5.38
N ILE A 118 19.70 5.91 -4.74
CA ILE A 118 19.89 4.46 -4.53
C ILE A 118 19.54 3.59 -5.74
N LEU A 119 18.69 4.08 -6.67
CA LEU A 119 18.39 3.37 -7.92
C LEU A 119 19.56 3.50 -8.91
N LYS A 120 19.80 2.48 -9.70
CA LYS A 120 20.73 2.52 -10.84
C LYS A 120 20.20 3.42 -11.95
N PRO A 121 21.06 4.01 -12.81
CA PRO A 121 20.59 4.65 -14.03
C PRO A 121 19.71 3.69 -14.86
N GLY A 122 18.57 4.16 -15.32
CA GLY A 122 17.56 3.31 -15.99
C GLY A 122 16.77 2.39 -15.09
N GLY A 123 17.07 2.34 -13.78
CA GLY A 123 16.32 1.57 -12.78
C GLY A 123 14.87 2.05 -12.66
N GLU A 124 14.00 1.16 -12.25
CA GLU A 124 12.55 1.40 -12.20
C GLU A 124 12.06 1.73 -10.79
N ILE A 125 11.10 2.63 -10.69
CA ILE A 125 10.34 2.90 -9.48
C ILE A 125 8.85 2.69 -9.75
N ILE A 126 8.16 2.01 -8.84
CA ILE A 126 6.71 1.84 -8.84
C ILE A 126 6.15 2.48 -7.58
N VAL A 127 5.40 3.56 -7.75
CA VAL A 127 4.79 4.30 -6.63
C VAL A 127 3.30 4.04 -6.60
N VAL A 128 2.79 3.64 -5.44
CA VAL A 128 1.34 3.52 -5.20
C VAL A 128 0.96 4.48 -4.09
N VAL A 129 -0.06 5.30 -4.34
CA VAL A 129 -0.56 6.30 -3.39
C VAL A 129 -2.09 6.42 -3.46
N PRO A 130 -2.75 6.94 -2.42
CA PRO A 130 -4.12 7.41 -2.54
C PRO A 130 -4.21 8.49 -3.61
N GLN A 131 -5.23 8.42 -4.47
CA GLN A 131 -5.48 9.44 -5.47
C GLN A 131 -6.41 10.52 -4.94
N THR A 132 -6.00 11.77 -5.08
CA THR A 132 -6.86 12.94 -4.89
C THR A 132 -7.39 13.38 -6.25
N GLY A 133 -8.70 13.53 -6.39
CA GLY A 133 -9.33 13.87 -7.66
C GLY A 133 -10.76 14.37 -7.52
N LYS A 134 -11.42 14.62 -8.63
CA LYS A 134 -12.71 15.33 -8.72
C LYS A 134 -13.92 14.62 -8.12
N PHE A 135 -13.85 13.35 -7.75
CA PHE A 135 -14.97 12.58 -7.20
C PHE A 135 -14.88 12.38 -5.70
N HIS A 136 -15.02 13.46 -4.94
CA HIS A 136 -14.86 13.48 -3.48
C HIS A 136 -16.11 13.09 -2.67
N PHE A 137 -17.16 12.53 -3.27
CA PHE A 137 -18.39 12.23 -2.52
C PHE A 137 -18.10 11.27 -1.34
N LEU A 138 -17.43 10.17 -1.60
CA LEU A 138 -17.08 9.22 -0.52
C LEU A 138 -16.05 9.81 0.46
N HIS A 139 -15.11 10.64 0.02
CA HIS A 139 -14.20 11.37 0.91
C HIS A 139 -14.96 12.32 1.83
N ARG A 140 -15.88 13.12 1.28
CA ARG A 140 -16.73 14.02 2.07
C ARG A 140 -17.62 13.25 3.05
N LEU A 141 -18.17 12.11 2.62
CA LEU A 141 -18.97 11.23 3.47
C LEU A 141 -18.11 10.63 4.60
N LYS A 142 -16.90 10.15 4.31
CA LYS A 142 -15.94 9.68 5.33
C LYS A 142 -15.63 10.78 6.34
N ALA A 143 -15.33 11.99 5.87
CA ALA A 143 -15.04 13.14 6.74
C ALA A 143 -16.26 13.53 7.61
N ALA A 144 -17.47 13.57 7.03
CA ALA A 144 -18.70 13.85 7.75
C ALA A 144 -19.04 12.81 8.84
N LEU A 145 -18.60 11.56 8.64
CA LEU A 145 -18.74 10.47 9.62
C LEU A 145 -17.58 10.38 10.60
N GLY A 146 -16.70 11.39 10.64
CA GLY A 146 -15.61 11.49 11.61
C GLY A 146 -14.38 10.63 11.27
N MET A 147 -14.32 10.03 10.07
CA MET A 147 -13.15 9.27 9.60
C MET A 147 -12.11 10.24 9.01
N LYS A 148 -11.34 10.87 9.90
CA LYS A 148 -10.33 11.86 9.53
C LYS A 148 -9.06 11.20 8.99
N LEU A 149 -8.26 11.95 8.22
CA LEU A 149 -6.98 11.51 7.63
C LEU A 149 -5.96 11.09 8.68
N GLU A 150 -5.97 11.78 9.83
CA GLU A 150 -5.10 11.48 10.96
C GLU A 150 -5.29 10.04 11.46
N PHE A 151 -6.49 9.45 11.29
CA PHE A 151 -6.76 8.04 11.62
C PHE A 151 -5.92 7.06 10.79
N TYR A 152 -5.46 7.48 9.62
CA TYR A 152 -4.65 6.66 8.72
C TYR A 152 -3.16 7.01 8.78
N GLY A 153 -2.74 7.92 9.68
CA GLY A 153 -1.36 8.39 9.77
C GLY A 153 -0.89 9.14 8.53
N HIS A 154 -1.81 9.57 7.66
CA HIS A 154 -1.47 10.30 6.45
C HIS A 154 -1.07 11.74 6.78
N LYS A 155 0.08 12.20 6.28
CA LYS A 155 0.51 13.60 6.32
C LYS A 155 -0.20 14.43 5.25
N ARG A 156 -0.79 13.78 4.24
CA ARG A 156 -1.56 14.37 3.13
C ARG A 156 -2.64 13.43 2.62
N GLU A 157 -3.65 13.99 1.96
CA GLU A 157 -4.78 13.20 1.42
C GLU A 157 -4.39 12.20 0.32
N GLY A 158 -3.21 12.36 -0.26
CA GLY A 158 -2.72 11.62 -1.41
C GLY A 158 -2.23 12.57 -2.51
N TYR A 159 -2.25 12.12 -3.74
CA TYR A 159 -1.73 12.87 -4.88
C TYR A 159 -2.67 12.82 -6.08
N SER A 160 -2.77 13.92 -6.83
CA SER A 160 -3.27 13.84 -8.19
C SER A 160 -2.18 13.25 -9.10
N PHE A 161 -2.58 12.76 -10.27
CA PHE A 161 -1.62 12.24 -11.26
C PHE A 161 -0.57 13.29 -11.63
N GLU A 162 -1.00 14.53 -11.88
CA GLU A 162 -0.12 15.65 -12.27
C GLU A 162 0.84 16.02 -11.12
N ALA A 163 0.35 16.05 -9.89
CA ALA A 163 1.18 16.37 -8.73
C ALA A 163 2.28 15.32 -8.51
N LEU A 164 1.93 14.03 -8.57
CA LEU A 164 2.88 12.94 -8.39
C LEU A 164 3.91 12.89 -9.51
N THR A 165 3.46 12.95 -10.78
CA THR A 165 4.37 12.89 -11.93
C THR A 165 5.27 14.12 -12.02
N GLY A 166 4.77 15.30 -11.62
CA GLY A 166 5.58 16.51 -11.49
C GLY A 166 6.70 16.36 -10.45
N LYS A 167 6.40 15.80 -9.27
CA LYS A 167 7.40 15.53 -8.24
C LYS A 167 8.42 14.48 -8.70
N LEU A 168 7.96 13.38 -9.29
CA LEU A 168 8.84 12.36 -9.86
C LEU A 168 9.78 12.95 -10.91
N SER A 169 9.27 13.80 -11.81
CA SER A 169 10.08 14.43 -12.87
C SER A 169 11.13 15.37 -12.30
N ARG A 170 10.80 16.17 -11.28
CA ARG A 170 11.77 17.03 -10.59
C ARG A 170 12.86 16.23 -9.86
N ALA A 171 12.51 15.08 -9.31
CA ALA A 171 13.45 14.16 -8.67
C ALA A 171 14.30 13.33 -9.67
N GLY A 172 14.20 13.58 -10.99
CA GLY A 172 15.00 12.92 -12.01
C GLY A 172 14.42 11.61 -12.53
N PHE A 173 13.15 11.33 -12.27
CA PHE A 173 12.46 10.20 -12.87
C PHE A 173 11.68 10.58 -14.13
N GLN A 174 11.48 9.62 -15.01
CA GLN A 174 10.63 9.74 -16.18
C GLN A 174 9.42 8.82 -16.02
N PRO A 175 8.21 9.35 -15.72
CA PRO A 175 6.99 8.56 -15.71
C PRO A 175 6.76 7.88 -17.05
N SER A 176 6.46 6.59 -17.05
CA SER A 176 6.26 5.77 -18.26
C SER A 176 4.83 5.27 -18.41
N ALA A 177 4.17 4.99 -17.30
CA ALA A 177 2.78 4.51 -17.28
C ALA A 177 2.11 4.87 -15.97
N HIS A 178 0.79 4.88 -15.98
CA HIS A 178 0.00 4.96 -14.75
C HIS A 178 -1.27 4.16 -14.86
N LYS A 179 -1.88 3.86 -13.71
CA LYS A 179 -3.19 3.26 -13.61
C LYS A 179 -3.88 3.68 -12.33
N THR A 180 -5.22 3.81 -12.39
CA THR A 180 -6.04 4.00 -11.21
C THR A 180 -6.88 2.76 -10.96
N TYR A 181 -7.20 2.50 -9.70
CA TYR A 181 -8.01 1.36 -9.27
C TYR A 181 -8.80 1.69 -8.00
N ALA A 182 -9.62 0.76 -7.51
CA ALA A 182 -10.57 0.99 -6.43
C ALA A 182 -11.52 2.13 -6.74
N LYS A 183 -12.45 1.89 -7.70
CA LYS A 183 -13.48 2.85 -8.09
C LYS A 183 -14.61 2.88 -7.08
N PHE A 184 -15.76 3.40 -7.47
CA PHE A 184 -16.87 3.69 -6.55
C PHE A 184 -17.34 2.46 -5.75
N PHE A 185 -17.66 1.35 -6.41
CA PHE A 185 -18.22 0.18 -5.71
C PHE A 185 -17.20 -0.47 -4.77
N SER A 186 -15.96 -0.63 -5.22
CA SER A 186 -14.89 -1.18 -4.37
C SER A 186 -14.65 -0.30 -3.14
N GLU A 187 -14.56 1.02 -3.29
CA GLU A 187 -14.38 1.96 -2.19
C GLU A 187 -15.62 2.03 -1.28
N PHE A 188 -16.82 1.98 -1.83
CA PHE A 188 -18.06 2.00 -1.06
C PHE A 188 -18.16 0.78 -0.14
N PHE A 189 -17.86 -0.41 -0.65
CA PHE A 189 -17.87 -1.62 0.17
C PHE A 189 -16.75 -1.62 1.22
N GLU A 190 -15.55 -1.17 0.87
CA GLU A 190 -14.47 -0.99 1.86
C GLU A 190 -14.85 0.03 2.94
N PHE A 191 -15.51 1.13 2.54
CA PHE A 191 -16.03 2.12 3.49
C PHE A 191 -17.05 1.50 4.46
N ILE A 192 -18.05 0.77 3.96
CA ILE A 192 -19.05 0.08 4.80
C ILE A 192 -18.36 -0.86 5.77
N LEU A 193 -17.41 -1.67 5.31
CA LEU A 193 -16.67 -2.60 6.13
C LEU A 193 -15.88 -1.90 7.23
N ASN A 194 -15.16 -0.84 6.89
CA ASN A 194 -14.38 -0.06 7.84
C ASN A 194 -15.29 0.65 8.85
N PHE A 195 -16.43 1.20 8.41
CA PHE A 195 -17.40 1.83 9.29
C PHE A 195 -17.96 0.86 10.32
N PHE A 196 -18.41 -0.32 9.88
CA PHE A 196 -18.87 -1.36 10.81
C PHE A 196 -17.75 -1.87 11.70
N TYR A 197 -16.54 -2.03 11.17
CA TYR A 197 -15.38 -2.43 11.97
C TYR A 197 -15.09 -1.42 13.09
N ILE A 198 -15.02 -0.15 12.78
CA ILE A 198 -14.78 0.93 13.76
C ILE A 198 -15.93 1.00 14.77
N LYS A 199 -17.20 0.92 14.31
CA LYS A 199 -18.36 1.06 15.18
C LYS A 199 -18.58 -0.14 16.12
N LEU A 200 -18.27 -1.35 15.66
CA LEU A 200 -18.43 -2.57 16.45
C LEU A 200 -17.22 -2.87 17.34
N PHE A 201 -16.01 -2.42 16.95
CA PHE A 201 -14.76 -2.79 17.60
C PHE A 201 -13.87 -1.60 17.99
N GLY A 202 -14.28 -0.37 17.65
CA GLY A 202 -13.48 0.86 17.80
C GLY A 202 -13.33 1.37 19.25
N GLY A 203 -14.02 0.76 20.22
CA GLY A 203 -13.89 1.16 21.63
C GLY A 203 -12.51 0.91 22.25
N GLU A 204 -11.72 -0.01 21.70
CA GLU A 204 -10.38 -0.36 22.21
C GLU A 204 -9.22 0.26 21.41
N SER A 205 -9.50 0.84 20.24
CA SER A 205 -8.47 1.33 19.33
C SER A 205 -8.10 2.80 19.55
N THR A 206 -8.70 3.49 20.51
CA THR A 206 -8.41 4.92 20.77
C THR A 206 -7.00 5.15 21.34
N GLU A 207 -6.37 4.16 21.95
CA GLU A 207 -4.97 4.25 22.41
C GLU A 207 -3.96 4.11 21.26
N SER A 208 -4.29 3.38 20.22
CA SER A 208 -3.42 3.24 19.03
C SER A 208 -3.42 4.49 18.14
N LEU A 209 -4.35 5.43 18.36
CA LEU A 209 -4.49 6.67 17.60
C LEU A 209 -3.69 7.84 18.20
N ARG A 210 -3.13 7.69 19.41
CA ARG A 210 -2.41 8.80 20.09
C ARG A 210 -1.13 9.20 19.39
N ASP A 211 -0.50 8.28 18.63
CA ASP A 211 0.76 8.56 17.92
C ASP A 211 0.59 8.79 16.40
N GLY A 212 -0.64 8.97 15.91
CA GLY A 212 -0.89 9.27 14.48
C GLY A 212 -0.61 8.12 13.51
N HIS A 213 -0.39 6.91 14.01
CA HIS A 213 -0.17 5.72 13.19
C HIS A 213 -1.26 4.69 13.45
N ILE A 214 -1.92 4.21 12.37
CA ILE A 214 -2.70 2.98 12.49
C ILE A 214 -1.70 1.85 12.75
N ARG A 215 -1.71 1.34 13.98
CA ARG A 215 -0.96 0.11 14.26
C ARG A 215 -1.50 -1.00 13.35
N PRO A 216 -0.62 -1.68 12.64
CA PRO A 216 -1.01 -2.81 11.83
C PRO A 216 -1.69 -3.86 12.71
N THR A 217 -2.72 -4.52 12.18
CA THR A 217 -3.41 -5.63 12.87
C THR A 217 -2.38 -6.67 13.31
N THR A 218 -2.33 -7.00 14.59
CA THR A 218 -1.45 -8.05 15.10
C THR A 218 -2.07 -9.44 14.91
N ALA A 219 -1.25 -10.49 15.01
CA ALA A 219 -1.73 -11.87 14.98
C ALA A 219 -2.76 -12.14 16.09
N GLY A 220 -2.56 -11.56 17.29
CA GLY A 220 -3.47 -11.63 18.42
C GLY A 220 -4.83 -10.98 18.13
N GLU A 221 -4.81 -9.76 17.59
CA GLU A 221 -6.04 -9.05 17.17
C GLU A 221 -6.78 -9.79 16.06
N PHE A 222 -6.06 -10.31 15.07
CA PHE A 222 -6.69 -11.15 14.05
C PHE A 222 -7.34 -12.39 14.65
N SER A 223 -6.68 -13.04 15.62
CA SER A 223 -7.20 -14.21 16.30
C SER A 223 -8.46 -13.89 17.11
N SER A 224 -8.46 -12.80 17.89
CA SER A 224 -9.61 -12.37 18.70
C SER A 224 -10.83 -12.01 17.84
N ARG A 225 -10.59 -11.49 16.61
CA ARG A 225 -11.64 -11.07 15.65
C ARG A 225 -11.93 -12.12 14.56
N ARG A 226 -11.45 -13.34 14.75
CA ARG A 226 -11.60 -14.44 13.76
C ARG A 226 -13.06 -14.72 13.41
N GLY A 227 -13.99 -14.61 14.35
CA GLY A 227 -15.43 -14.76 14.11
C GLY A 227 -15.98 -13.75 13.12
N ALA A 228 -15.67 -12.45 13.33
CA ALA A 228 -16.06 -11.38 12.42
C ALA A 228 -15.44 -11.56 11.02
N PHE A 229 -14.18 -11.96 10.94
CA PHE A 229 -13.52 -12.26 9.68
C PHE A 229 -14.17 -13.44 8.94
N ASN A 230 -14.59 -14.47 9.65
CA ASN A 230 -15.27 -15.62 9.07
C ASN A 230 -16.66 -15.22 8.52
N LEU A 231 -17.43 -14.42 9.27
CA LEU A 231 -18.72 -13.88 8.83
C LEU A 231 -18.52 -13.01 7.56
N TYR A 232 -17.54 -12.09 7.58
CA TYR A 232 -17.20 -11.32 6.39
C TYR A 232 -16.79 -12.21 5.21
N SER A 233 -16.02 -13.27 5.46
CA SER A 233 -15.59 -14.21 4.42
C SER A 233 -16.74 -14.91 3.72
N LEU A 234 -17.88 -15.08 4.41
CA LEU A 234 -19.11 -15.64 3.84
C LEU A 234 -19.80 -14.63 2.91
N VAL A 235 -19.80 -13.35 3.28
CA VAL A 235 -20.42 -12.26 2.48
C VAL A 235 -19.51 -11.81 1.33
N TYR A 236 -18.20 -12.02 1.45
CA TYR A 236 -17.20 -11.55 0.49
C TYR A 236 -17.48 -11.88 -0.99
N PRO A 237 -17.96 -13.09 -1.37
CA PRO A 237 -18.27 -13.39 -2.78
C PRO A 237 -19.28 -12.41 -3.39
N PHE A 238 -20.29 -12.00 -2.62
CA PHE A 238 -21.31 -11.04 -3.06
C PHE A 238 -20.71 -9.63 -3.19
N VAL A 239 -19.90 -9.22 -2.22
CA VAL A 239 -19.16 -7.95 -2.24
C VAL A 239 -18.23 -7.91 -3.47
N TRP A 240 -17.53 -9.01 -3.73
CA TRP A 240 -16.66 -9.14 -4.90
C TRP A 240 -17.46 -9.05 -6.21
N LEU A 241 -18.60 -9.74 -6.31
CA LEU A 241 -19.46 -9.69 -7.50
C LEU A 241 -19.95 -8.26 -7.73
N ALA A 242 -20.45 -7.60 -6.69
CA ALA A 242 -20.92 -6.22 -6.79
C ALA A 242 -19.79 -5.24 -7.16
N SER A 243 -18.56 -5.48 -6.70
CA SER A 243 -17.39 -4.65 -7.08
C SER A 243 -17.06 -4.74 -8.58
N GLN A 244 -17.50 -5.80 -9.29
CA GLN A 244 -17.28 -5.91 -10.73
C GLN A 244 -18.01 -4.81 -11.52
N PHE A 245 -19.05 -4.17 -10.96
CA PHE A 245 -19.69 -2.99 -11.57
C PHE A 245 -18.72 -1.80 -11.72
N ASP A 246 -17.61 -1.77 -11.01
CA ASP A 246 -16.53 -0.79 -11.24
C ASP A 246 -16.01 -0.82 -12.69
N ARG A 247 -16.15 -1.95 -13.39
CA ARG A 247 -15.74 -2.07 -14.80
C ARG A 247 -16.64 -1.23 -15.73
N LEU A 248 -17.89 -1.00 -15.35
CA LEU A 248 -18.80 -0.16 -16.11
C LEU A 248 -18.50 1.34 -15.94
N LEU A 249 -17.75 1.69 -14.89
CA LEU A 249 -17.34 3.05 -14.59
C LEU A 249 -15.99 3.40 -15.30
N PHE A 250 -15.92 3.11 -16.61
CA PHE A 250 -14.69 3.35 -17.39
C PHE A 250 -14.28 4.82 -17.46
N PHE A 251 -15.26 5.74 -17.29
CA PHE A 251 -15.08 7.19 -17.26
C PHE A 251 -14.63 7.73 -15.88
N GLN A 252 -14.64 6.91 -14.84
CA GLN A 252 -14.28 7.30 -13.48
C GLN A 252 -12.84 6.83 -13.16
N GLU A 253 -12.05 7.73 -12.61
CA GLU A 253 -10.79 7.38 -11.98
C GLU A 253 -11.00 6.65 -10.66
N GLY A 254 -10.05 5.79 -10.29
CA GLY A 254 -10.07 5.09 -9.00
C GLY A 254 -9.46 5.95 -7.88
N ASN A 255 -9.71 5.56 -6.64
CA ASN A 255 -9.21 6.25 -5.44
C ASN A 255 -7.76 5.84 -5.07
N SER A 256 -7.14 5.01 -5.88
CA SER A 256 -5.72 4.65 -5.74
C SER A 256 -5.03 4.84 -7.09
N LEU A 257 -3.84 5.43 -7.03
CA LEU A 257 -3.00 5.71 -8.19
C LEU A 257 -1.73 4.88 -8.10
N ILE A 258 -1.37 4.22 -9.18
CA ILE A 258 -0.07 3.58 -9.38
C ILE A 258 0.64 4.25 -10.57
N VAL A 259 1.90 4.61 -10.37
CA VAL A 259 2.75 5.21 -11.39
C VAL A 259 4.03 4.40 -11.50
N TRP A 260 4.38 4.04 -12.73
CA TRP A 260 5.67 3.47 -13.10
C TRP A 260 6.55 4.57 -13.67
N ALA A 261 7.78 4.64 -13.21
CA ALA A 261 8.75 5.60 -13.72
C ALA A 261 10.15 4.99 -13.79
N ARG A 262 11.04 5.58 -14.57
CA ARG A 262 12.45 5.18 -14.66
C ARG A 262 13.36 6.31 -14.24
N ARG A 263 14.45 5.98 -13.57
CA ARG A 263 15.54 6.94 -13.33
C ARG A 263 16.18 7.33 -14.66
N ARG A 264 16.35 8.63 -14.88
CA ARG A 264 17.09 9.19 -16.03
C ARG A 264 18.58 8.91 -15.92
#